data_53d19d2733e61a6e3fa4f4f84595025a
#
_entry.id   53d19d2733e61a6e3fa4f4f84595025a
#
_cell.length_a   1.000
_cell.length_b   1.000
_cell.length_c   1.000
_cell.angle_alpha   90.00
_cell.angle_beta   90.00
_cell.angle_gamma   90.00
#
_symmetry.space_group_name_H-M   'P 1'
#
loop_
_entity.id
_entity.type
_entity.pdbx_description
1 polymer ?
#
loop_
_entity_poly.entity_id
_entity_poly.type
_entity_poly.pdbx_seq_one_letter_code
_entity_poly.pdbx_strand_id
1 'polypeptide(L)'
;MQPNLAQVLNTLAHEIRTPLAVSQGYLKLYLDGRLTNVDDTRRAFEQTRQALGALATLCVDMGKVSTLSESAAAGIPERVSTADFVKSVRALSEVEGATWSGDAGTRSLETTNHRDLAQAVAIVSKAAFDEARDQPHSIRTESGDELIILAGANESLDALQAGPGAPGAKPVDFVKGGKGLKLIWAAFVLDRHQVQTWTAAEHRASVGFRFPLVKA
;
A
#
# COMPACT_ATOMS: atom_id res chain seq x y z
N MET A 1 8.89 -1.07 -11.16
CA MET A 1 8.42 -0.22 -12.29
C MET A 1 7.62 0.91 -11.70
N GLN A 2 8.07 2.15 -11.87
CA GLN A 2 7.35 3.33 -11.38
C GLN A 2 6.07 3.57 -12.19
N PRO A 3 4.96 3.93 -11.52
CA PRO A 3 3.78 4.44 -12.21
C PRO A 3 4.13 5.70 -13.01
N ASN A 4 3.75 5.77 -14.27
CA ASN A 4 3.91 6.98 -15.06
C ASN A 4 2.77 7.98 -14.78
N LEU A 5 2.95 9.23 -15.18
CA LEU A 5 1.97 10.30 -14.95
C LEU A 5 0.57 9.95 -15.47
N ALA A 6 0.46 9.31 -16.63
CA ALA A 6 -0.83 8.93 -17.20
C ALA A 6 -1.56 7.90 -16.31
N GLN A 7 -0.81 6.95 -15.75
CA GLN A 7 -1.37 5.96 -14.82
C GLN A 7 -1.83 6.61 -13.50
N VAL A 8 -1.05 7.55 -12.97
CA VAL A 8 -1.43 8.33 -11.77
C VAL A 8 -2.72 9.10 -12.02
N LEU A 9 -2.82 9.83 -13.13
CA LEU A 9 -3.99 10.62 -13.48
C LEU A 9 -5.23 9.75 -13.74
N ASN A 10 -5.08 8.61 -14.40
CA ASN A 10 -6.18 7.67 -14.63
C ASN A 10 -6.71 7.08 -13.31
N THR A 11 -5.82 6.68 -12.41
CA THR A 11 -6.20 6.19 -11.08
C THR A 11 -6.95 7.27 -10.30
N LEU A 12 -6.41 8.49 -10.29
CA LEU A 12 -7.03 9.64 -9.64
C LEU A 12 -8.44 9.91 -10.18
N ALA A 13 -8.58 9.97 -11.51
CA ALA A 13 -9.87 10.20 -12.16
C ALA A 13 -10.89 9.12 -11.80
N HIS A 14 -10.47 7.86 -11.72
CA HIS A 14 -11.31 6.75 -11.30
C HIS A 14 -11.76 6.88 -9.84
N GLU A 15 -10.84 7.22 -8.94
CA GLU A 15 -11.13 7.33 -7.52
C GLU A 15 -12.00 8.54 -7.17
N ILE A 16 -11.88 9.64 -7.91
CA ILE A 16 -12.77 10.80 -7.77
C ILE A 16 -14.19 10.47 -8.27
N ARG A 17 -14.30 9.75 -9.38
CA ARG A 17 -15.61 9.49 -10.03
C ARG A 17 -16.58 8.76 -9.12
N THR A 18 -16.12 7.77 -8.38
CA THR A 18 -17.00 6.94 -7.53
C THR A 18 -17.67 7.74 -6.41
N PRO A 19 -16.95 8.43 -5.52
CA PRO A 19 -17.59 9.21 -4.45
C PRO A 19 -18.39 10.41 -5.00
N LEU A 20 -17.94 11.00 -6.12
CA LEU A 20 -18.69 12.07 -6.77
C LEU A 20 -20.03 11.55 -7.30
N ALA A 21 -20.08 10.41 -7.96
CA ALA A 21 -21.32 9.81 -8.46
C ALA A 21 -22.27 9.42 -7.31
N VAL A 22 -21.75 8.92 -6.20
CA VAL A 22 -22.54 8.63 -5.00
C VAL A 22 -23.17 9.91 -4.44
N SER A 23 -22.37 10.97 -4.26
CA SER A 23 -22.85 12.25 -3.75
C SER A 23 -23.91 12.86 -4.66
N GLN A 24 -23.66 12.91 -5.96
CA GLN A 24 -24.60 13.44 -6.95
C GLN A 24 -25.89 12.61 -7.00
N GLY A 25 -25.79 11.28 -6.93
CA GLY A 25 -26.94 10.39 -6.94
C GLY A 25 -27.89 10.64 -5.78
N TYR A 26 -27.37 10.72 -4.56
CA TYR A 26 -28.21 10.98 -3.39
C TYR A 26 -28.79 12.40 -3.36
N LEU A 27 -28.00 13.40 -3.76
CA LEU A 27 -28.52 14.76 -3.89
C LEU A 27 -29.63 14.86 -4.93
N LYS A 28 -29.49 14.18 -6.07
CA LYS A 28 -30.53 14.10 -7.09
C LYS A 28 -31.82 13.46 -6.55
N LEU A 29 -31.70 12.31 -5.86
CA LEU A 29 -32.86 11.65 -5.26
C LEU A 29 -33.61 12.56 -4.28
N TYR A 30 -32.88 13.37 -3.50
CA TYR A 30 -33.47 14.34 -2.59
C TYR A 30 -34.19 15.47 -3.35
N LEU A 31 -33.51 16.07 -4.34
CA LEU A 31 -34.09 17.18 -5.14
C LEU A 31 -35.31 16.75 -5.97
N ASP A 32 -35.31 15.49 -6.46
CA ASP A 32 -36.43 14.93 -7.20
C ASP A 32 -37.62 14.52 -6.29
N GLY A 33 -37.53 14.77 -4.96
CA GLY A 33 -38.56 14.39 -3.99
C GLY A 33 -38.76 12.87 -3.82
N ARG A 34 -37.77 12.06 -4.22
CA ARG A 34 -37.84 10.60 -4.17
C ARG A 34 -37.51 10.01 -2.80
N LEU A 35 -36.92 10.81 -1.90
CA LEU A 35 -36.71 10.44 -0.52
C LEU A 35 -37.92 10.90 0.30
N THR A 36 -38.84 9.97 0.53
CA THR A 36 -40.18 10.29 1.07
C THR A 36 -40.26 10.20 2.59
N ASN A 37 -39.28 9.61 3.25
CA ASN A 37 -39.26 9.51 4.70
C ASN A 37 -37.95 10.04 5.30
N VAL A 38 -37.99 10.30 6.60
CA VAL A 38 -36.85 10.92 7.35
C VAL A 38 -35.66 9.99 7.39
N ASP A 39 -35.87 8.69 7.54
CA ASP A 39 -34.78 7.71 7.65
C ASP A 39 -34.00 7.56 6.35
N ASP A 40 -34.71 7.49 5.19
CA ASP A 40 -34.05 7.45 3.89
C ASP A 40 -33.29 8.74 3.58
N THR A 41 -33.88 9.89 3.95
CA THR A 41 -33.22 11.18 3.82
C THR A 41 -31.94 11.21 4.67
N ARG A 42 -32.00 10.76 5.91
CA ARG A 42 -30.85 10.70 6.82
C ARG A 42 -29.75 9.78 6.26
N ARG A 43 -30.11 8.60 5.76
CA ARG A 43 -29.15 7.67 5.12
C ARG A 43 -28.49 8.30 3.91
N ALA A 44 -29.24 8.98 3.05
CA ALA A 44 -28.73 9.66 1.87
C ALA A 44 -27.70 10.73 2.22
N PHE A 45 -27.97 11.56 3.24
CA PHE A 45 -27.03 12.58 3.71
C PHE A 45 -25.78 11.94 4.34
N GLU A 46 -25.94 10.86 5.11
CA GLU A 46 -24.80 10.15 5.70
C GLU A 46 -23.90 9.54 4.61
N GLN A 47 -24.45 8.91 3.58
CA GLN A 47 -23.69 8.39 2.44
C GLN A 47 -23.00 9.51 1.65
N THR A 48 -23.69 10.65 1.47
CA THR A 48 -23.09 11.84 0.85
C THR A 48 -21.92 12.37 1.69
N ARG A 49 -22.08 12.45 3.00
CA ARG A 49 -21.02 12.88 3.93
C ARG A 49 -19.80 11.95 3.86
N GLN A 50 -20.03 10.62 3.84
CA GLN A 50 -18.95 9.64 3.73
C GLN A 50 -18.22 9.76 2.38
N ALA A 51 -18.95 9.95 1.29
CA ALA A 51 -18.38 10.14 -0.04
C ALA A 51 -17.54 11.43 -0.13
N LEU A 52 -17.99 12.52 0.45
CA LEU A 52 -17.22 13.78 0.55
C LEU A 52 -15.97 13.61 1.43
N GLY A 53 -16.07 12.84 2.52
CA GLY A 53 -14.92 12.48 3.35
C GLY A 53 -13.86 11.67 2.58
N ALA A 54 -14.30 10.75 1.73
CA ALA A 54 -13.38 10.01 0.84
C ALA A 54 -12.67 10.94 -0.15
N LEU A 55 -13.37 11.91 -0.75
CA LEU A 55 -12.74 12.91 -1.62
C LEU A 55 -11.71 13.78 -0.86
N ALA A 56 -12.02 14.18 0.36
CA ALA A 56 -11.07 14.94 1.19
C ALA A 56 -9.79 14.12 1.48
N THR A 57 -9.94 12.84 1.81
CA THR A 57 -8.80 11.94 2.00
C THR A 57 -7.98 11.80 0.72
N LEU A 58 -8.63 11.67 -0.43
CA LEU A 58 -7.98 11.59 -1.73
C LEU A 58 -7.14 12.84 -2.04
N CYS A 59 -7.63 14.04 -1.71
CA CYS A 59 -6.85 15.27 -1.84
C CYS A 59 -5.57 15.25 -0.99
N VAL A 60 -5.64 14.73 0.23
CA VAL A 60 -4.45 14.57 1.09
C VAL A 60 -3.46 13.59 0.48
N ASP A 61 -3.93 12.45 -0.02
CA ASP A 61 -3.06 11.44 -0.64
C ASP A 61 -2.42 11.95 -1.94
N MET A 62 -3.14 12.78 -2.72
CA MET A 62 -2.56 13.51 -3.86
C MET A 62 -1.41 14.42 -3.45
N GLY A 63 -1.58 15.18 -2.37
CA GLY A 63 -0.52 16.05 -1.83
C GLY A 63 0.74 15.25 -1.49
N LYS A 64 0.58 14.07 -0.86
CA LYS A 64 1.71 13.18 -0.56
C LYS A 64 2.41 12.67 -1.83
N VAL A 65 1.67 12.29 -2.86
CA VAL A 65 2.26 11.85 -4.14
C VAL A 65 3.01 12.99 -4.82
N SER A 66 2.43 14.21 -4.83
CA SER A 66 3.07 15.39 -5.41
C SER A 66 4.40 15.74 -4.73
N THR A 67 4.42 15.78 -3.40
CA THR A 67 5.65 16.08 -2.65
C THR A 67 6.75 15.06 -2.88
N LEU A 68 6.43 13.77 -3.05
CA LEU A 68 7.41 12.76 -3.39
C LEU A 68 7.99 12.93 -4.79
N SER A 69 7.18 13.36 -5.77
CA SER A 69 7.65 13.59 -7.14
C SER A 69 8.59 14.80 -7.24
N GLU A 70 8.39 15.81 -6.39
CA GLU A 70 9.19 17.03 -6.35
C GLU A 70 10.47 16.88 -5.49
N SER A 71 10.40 16.09 -4.42
CA SER A 71 11.50 15.91 -3.46
C SER A 71 12.54 14.88 -3.93
N ALA A 72 13.12 15.08 -5.10
CA ALA A 72 14.16 14.17 -5.59
C ALA A 72 15.42 14.11 -4.70
N ALA A 73 15.57 14.93 -3.64
CA ALA A 73 16.88 15.13 -3.02
C ALA A 73 16.96 15.55 -1.55
N ALA A 74 15.96 15.57 -0.71
CA ALA A 74 16.11 16.36 0.51
C ALA A 74 15.91 15.65 1.87
N GLY A 75 16.03 14.35 1.96
CA GLY A 75 16.14 13.69 3.27
C GLY A 75 17.59 13.50 3.69
N ILE A 76 17.95 13.84 4.93
CA ILE A 76 19.24 13.42 5.51
C ILE A 76 19.16 11.90 5.68
N PRO A 77 20.12 11.13 5.10
CA PRO A 77 20.12 9.68 5.29
C PRO A 77 20.24 9.35 6.78
N GLU A 78 19.36 8.49 7.25
CA GLU A 78 19.40 7.92 8.59
C GLU A 78 19.68 6.41 8.51
N ARG A 79 20.37 5.88 9.51
CA ARG A 79 20.56 4.43 9.64
C ARG A 79 19.59 3.90 10.68
N VAL A 80 18.80 2.91 10.27
CA VAL A 80 17.83 2.25 11.13
C VAL A 80 18.16 0.77 11.19
N SER A 81 18.15 0.19 12.38
CA SER A 81 18.35 -1.25 12.51
C SER A 81 17.19 -2.00 11.82
N THR A 82 17.50 -3.13 11.21
CA THR A 82 16.47 -3.98 10.58
C THR A 82 15.40 -4.39 11.57
N ALA A 83 15.77 -4.62 12.84
CA ALA A 83 14.83 -4.94 13.91
C ALA A 83 13.87 -3.78 14.23
N ASP A 84 14.38 -2.54 14.34
CA ASP A 84 13.53 -1.36 14.59
C ASP A 84 12.64 -1.05 13.39
N PHE A 85 13.15 -1.24 12.17
CA PHE A 85 12.34 -1.10 10.96
C PHE A 85 11.17 -2.10 10.94
N VAL A 86 11.44 -3.39 11.16
CA VAL A 86 10.39 -4.43 11.22
C VAL A 86 9.40 -4.15 12.34
N LYS A 87 9.87 -3.68 13.50
CA LYS A 87 8.99 -3.24 14.60
C LYS A 87 8.09 -2.08 14.17
N SER A 88 8.62 -1.13 13.41
CA SER A 88 7.83 0.00 12.87
C SER A 88 6.75 -0.48 11.90
N VAL A 89 7.06 -1.41 10.99
CA VAL A 89 6.05 -2.01 10.09
C VAL A 89 4.97 -2.75 10.89
N ARG A 90 5.38 -3.54 11.89
CA ARG A 90 4.46 -4.34 12.73
C ARG A 90 3.47 -3.48 13.53
N ALA A 91 3.84 -2.27 13.87
CA ALA A 91 3.00 -1.34 14.64
C ALA A 91 1.89 -0.67 13.80
N LEU A 92 1.87 -0.88 12.47
CA LEU A 92 0.90 -0.24 11.59
C LEU A 92 -0.40 -1.05 11.47
N SER A 93 -1.53 -0.35 11.43
CA SER A 93 -2.87 -0.95 11.35
C SER A 93 -3.12 -1.75 10.08
N GLU A 94 -2.42 -1.44 9.01
CA GLU A 94 -2.50 -2.15 7.72
C GLU A 94 -2.10 -3.62 7.82
N VAL A 95 -1.26 -3.96 8.79
CA VAL A 95 -0.77 -5.34 9.01
C VAL A 95 -1.25 -5.91 10.34
N GLU A 96 -2.22 -5.26 10.97
CA GLU A 96 -2.85 -5.75 12.21
C GLU A 96 -3.48 -7.14 11.98
N GLY A 97 -3.30 -8.04 12.94
CA GLY A 97 -3.81 -9.40 12.85
C GLY A 97 -2.96 -10.37 12.03
N ALA A 98 -1.91 -9.91 11.33
CA ALA A 98 -1.00 -10.81 10.65
C ALA A 98 -0.09 -11.57 11.63
N THR A 99 0.14 -12.86 11.36
CA THR A 99 1.11 -13.67 12.11
C THR A 99 2.51 -13.34 11.63
N TRP A 100 3.41 -13.03 12.58
CA TRP A 100 4.79 -12.68 12.28
C TRP A 100 5.74 -13.83 12.61
N SER A 101 6.68 -14.13 11.69
CA SER A 101 7.69 -15.16 11.87
C SER A 101 9.04 -14.72 11.28
N GLY A 102 10.11 -15.43 11.64
CA GLY A 102 11.46 -15.17 11.15
C GLY A 102 12.24 -14.16 11.97
N ASP A 103 13.44 -13.82 11.49
CA ASP A 103 14.38 -12.91 12.13
C ASP A 103 14.61 -11.67 11.28
N ALA A 104 14.61 -10.51 11.93
CA ALA A 104 14.93 -9.24 11.29
C ALA A 104 16.45 -8.95 11.25
N GLY A 105 17.25 -9.72 11.98
CA GLY A 105 18.70 -9.53 12.09
C GLY A 105 19.11 -8.25 12.85
N THR A 106 20.41 -7.97 12.81
CA THR A 106 21.02 -6.84 13.53
C THR A 106 21.69 -5.80 12.63
N ARG A 107 21.57 -5.96 11.31
CA ARG A 107 22.12 -5.01 10.34
C ARG A 107 21.31 -3.71 10.27
N SER A 108 21.77 -2.77 9.48
CA SER A 108 21.08 -1.50 9.29
C SER A 108 20.73 -1.29 7.82
N LEU A 109 19.59 -0.66 7.58
CA LEU A 109 19.25 -0.07 6.30
C LEU A 109 19.43 1.44 6.35
N GLU A 110 19.77 2.01 5.20
CA GLU A 110 19.86 3.46 5.03
C GLU A 110 18.57 3.95 4.38
N THR A 111 17.97 4.96 4.98
CA THR A 111 16.69 5.51 4.53
C THR A 111 16.69 7.01 4.75
N THR A 112 15.93 7.75 3.99
CA THR A 112 15.68 9.18 4.21
C THR A 112 14.45 9.42 5.08
N ASN A 113 13.58 8.41 5.23
CA ASN A 113 12.40 8.44 6.08
C ASN A 113 11.92 7.00 6.33
N HIS A 114 12.33 6.43 7.45
CA HIS A 114 11.97 5.04 7.79
C HIS A 114 10.46 4.86 8.06
N ARG A 115 9.76 5.90 8.49
CA ARG A 115 8.31 5.83 8.74
C ARG A 115 7.54 5.71 7.44
N ASP A 116 7.87 6.52 6.44
CA ASP A 116 7.24 6.43 5.12
C ASP A 116 7.56 5.09 4.46
N LEU A 117 8.79 4.60 4.62
CA LEU A 117 9.19 3.30 4.09
C LEU A 117 8.41 2.15 4.77
N ALA A 118 8.26 2.19 6.09
CA ALA A 118 7.45 1.22 6.83
C ALA A 118 5.97 1.27 6.40
N GLN A 119 5.41 2.48 6.26
CA GLN A 119 4.05 2.69 5.80
C GLN A 119 3.83 2.14 4.37
N ALA A 120 4.80 2.34 3.48
CA ALA A 120 4.73 1.81 2.11
C ALA A 120 4.70 0.28 2.10
N VAL A 121 5.55 -0.38 2.91
CA VAL A 121 5.53 -1.85 3.07
C VAL A 121 4.18 -2.33 3.59
N ALA A 122 3.64 -1.67 4.63
CA ALA A 122 2.37 -2.04 5.22
C ALA A 122 1.19 -1.89 4.25
N ILE A 123 1.13 -0.79 3.49
CA ILE A 123 0.09 -0.55 2.47
C ILE A 123 0.11 -1.64 1.38
N VAL A 124 1.29 -2.00 0.88
CA VAL A 124 1.42 -3.03 -0.16
C VAL A 124 1.11 -4.42 0.40
N SER A 125 1.53 -4.71 1.63
CA SER A 125 1.18 -5.96 2.33
C SER A 125 -0.34 -6.08 2.51
N LYS A 126 -1.00 -5.01 2.94
CA LYS A 126 -2.46 -4.96 3.04
C LYS A 126 -3.16 -5.23 1.71
N ALA A 127 -2.64 -4.68 0.63
CA ALA A 127 -3.19 -4.92 -0.70
C ALA A 127 -3.12 -6.40 -1.10
N ALA A 128 -2.06 -7.12 -0.70
CA ALA A 128 -1.96 -8.56 -0.88
C ALA A 128 -2.95 -9.32 0.03
N PHE A 129 -3.10 -8.90 1.28
CA PHE A 129 -4.08 -9.49 2.22
C PHE A 129 -5.51 -9.33 1.73
N ASP A 130 -5.85 -8.15 1.16
CA ASP A 130 -7.19 -7.88 0.63
C ASP A 130 -7.57 -8.79 -0.56
N GLU A 131 -6.59 -9.41 -1.25
CA GLU A 131 -6.84 -10.42 -2.29
C GLU A 131 -7.12 -11.82 -1.73
N ALA A 132 -6.72 -12.10 -0.49
CA ALA A 132 -6.92 -13.38 0.18
C ALA A 132 -7.68 -13.20 1.52
N ARG A 133 -8.80 -12.48 1.50
CA ARG A 133 -9.55 -12.05 2.71
C ARG A 133 -9.96 -13.18 3.64
N ASP A 134 -10.20 -14.35 3.10
CA ASP A 134 -10.70 -15.52 3.84
C ASP A 134 -9.58 -16.45 4.33
N GLN A 135 -8.30 -16.06 4.14
CA GLN A 135 -7.15 -16.84 4.54
C GLN A 135 -6.37 -16.17 5.69
N PRO A 136 -5.73 -16.95 6.56
CA PRO A 136 -4.80 -16.40 7.53
C PRO A 136 -3.64 -15.65 6.85
N HIS A 137 -3.38 -14.44 7.29
CA HIS A 137 -2.31 -13.62 6.76
C HIS A 137 -1.04 -13.76 7.60
N SER A 138 0.09 -13.84 6.95
CA SER A 138 1.40 -13.91 7.60
C SER A 138 2.40 -12.97 6.97
N ILE A 139 3.34 -12.55 7.80
CA ILE A 139 4.53 -11.81 7.41
C ILE A 139 5.73 -12.60 7.91
N ARG A 140 6.63 -12.94 6.99
CA ARG A 140 7.90 -13.62 7.30
C ARG A 140 9.04 -12.67 7.02
N THR A 141 10.00 -12.60 7.94
CA THR A 141 11.21 -11.80 7.79
C THR A 141 12.44 -12.70 7.75
N GLU A 142 13.35 -12.43 6.84
CA GLU A 142 14.63 -13.13 6.70
C GLU A 142 15.74 -12.07 6.58
N SER A 143 16.81 -12.21 7.34
CA SER A 143 17.92 -11.28 7.32
C SER A 143 19.22 -12.01 7.08
N GLY A 144 20.00 -11.53 6.12
CA GLY A 144 21.31 -11.99 5.74
C GLY A 144 22.13 -10.82 5.21
N ASP A 145 22.57 -10.89 3.96
CA ASP A 145 23.18 -9.75 3.25
C ASP A 145 22.13 -8.70 2.83
N GLU A 146 20.87 -9.10 2.83
CA GLU A 146 19.70 -8.28 2.53
C GLU A 146 18.62 -8.55 3.59
N LEU A 147 17.71 -7.59 3.81
CA LEU A 147 16.47 -7.84 4.54
C LEU A 147 15.38 -8.21 3.54
N ILE A 148 14.74 -9.35 3.76
CA ILE A 148 13.59 -9.80 2.96
C ILE A 148 12.36 -9.80 3.87
N ILE A 149 11.28 -9.22 3.39
CA ILE A 149 9.96 -9.29 4.01
C ILE A 149 9.01 -9.93 3.02
N LEU A 150 8.38 -11.03 3.40
CA LEU A 150 7.36 -11.74 2.62
C LEU A 150 6.02 -11.58 3.32
N ALA A 151 5.01 -11.06 2.62
CA ALA A 151 3.68 -10.84 3.17
C ALA A 151 2.61 -11.48 2.27
N GLY A 152 1.66 -12.19 2.86
CA GLY A 152 0.58 -12.85 2.10
C GLY A 152 -0.16 -13.91 2.89
N ALA A 153 -0.96 -14.70 2.19
CA ALA A 153 -1.52 -15.93 2.73
C ALA A 153 -0.42 -16.95 3.00
N ASN A 154 -0.54 -17.72 4.09
CA ASN A 154 0.50 -18.66 4.52
C ASN A 154 1.01 -19.60 3.41
N GLU A 155 0.08 -20.13 2.62
CA GLU A 155 0.40 -21.08 1.54
C GLU A 155 1.18 -20.45 0.37
N SER A 156 1.13 -19.11 0.24
CA SER A 156 1.78 -18.40 -0.86
C SER A 156 3.17 -17.85 -0.51
N LEU A 157 3.56 -17.85 0.76
CA LEU A 157 4.85 -17.29 1.18
C LEU A 157 6.04 -18.10 0.65
N ASP A 158 5.91 -19.43 0.59
CA ASP A 158 7.00 -20.30 0.11
C ASP A 158 7.27 -20.08 -1.38
N ALA A 159 6.25 -19.75 -2.17
CA ALA A 159 6.41 -19.39 -3.58
C ALA A 159 7.20 -18.08 -3.80
N LEU A 160 7.27 -17.21 -2.78
CA LEU A 160 8.03 -15.95 -2.83
C LEU A 160 9.51 -16.12 -2.47
N GLN A 161 9.89 -17.19 -1.75
CA GLN A 161 11.27 -17.39 -1.24
C GLN A 161 12.32 -17.40 -2.34
N ALA A 162 11.96 -17.85 -3.54
CA ALA A 162 12.88 -17.88 -4.67
C ALA A 162 13.37 -16.49 -5.14
N GLY A 163 12.73 -15.41 -4.65
CA GLY A 163 13.15 -14.03 -4.89
C GLY A 163 12.69 -13.43 -6.22
N PRO A 164 13.02 -12.14 -6.48
CA PRO A 164 12.48 -11.38 -7.61
C PRO A 164 12.99 -11.81 -8.99
N GLY A 165 14.05 -12.58 -9.07
CA GLY A 165 14.63 -13.12 -10.33
C GLY A 165 14.23 -14.54 -10.64
N ALA A 166 13.42 -15.19 -9.80
CA ALA A 166 13.08 -16.59 -9.97
C ALA A 166 12.07 -16.82 -11.11
N PRO A 167 12.08 -18.02 -11.71
CA PRO A 167 11.03 -18.41 -12.65
C PRO A 167 9.65 -18.27 -11.99
N GLY A 168 8.75 -17.52 -12.63
CA GLY A 168 7.41 -17.27 -12.10
C GLY A 168 7.28 -16.05 -11.18
N ALA A 169 8.37 -15.42 -10.75
CA ALA A 169 8.30 -14.14 -10.07
C ALA A 169 7.92 -13.02 -11.06
N LYS A 170 7.03 -12.12 -10.64
CA LYS A 170 6.60 -10.96 -11.43
C LYS A 170 6.78 -9.69 -10.60
N PRO A 171 7.11 -8.54 -11.22
CA PRO A 171 7.03 -7.26 -10.55
C PRO A 171 5.61 -7.02 -10.02
N VAL A 172 5.52 -6.36 -8.87
CA VAL A 172 4.21 -5.90 -8.35
C VAL A 172 3.64 -4.84 -9.28
N ASP A 173 2.38 -5.01 -9.67
CA ASP A 173 1.65 -4.00 -10.43
C ASP A 173 0.87 -3.10 -9.47
N PHE A 174 1.44 -1.94 -9.15
CA PHE A 174 0.86 -0.97 -8.23
C PHE A 174 -0.36 -0.22 -8.79
N VAL A 175 -0.67 -0.38 -10.07
CA VAL A 175 -1.78 0.33 -10.74
C VAL A 175 -2.97 -0.59 -10.97
N LYS A 176 -2.72 -1.90 -11.06
CA LYS A 176 -3.74 -2.90 -11.36
C LYS A 176 -4.72 -3.05 -10.20
N GLY A 177 -6.00 -3.02 -10.51
CA GLY A 177 -7.07 -3.30 -9.55
C GLY A 177 -7.64 -2.07 -8.86
N GLY A 178 -7.29 -0.84 -9.26
CA GLY A 178 -7.91 0.39 -8.71
C GLY A 178 -7.69 0.55 -7.19
N LYS A 179 -6.57 0.05 -6.68
CA LYS A 179 -6.27 0.09 -5.22
C LYS A 179 -5.71 1.42 -4.74
N GLY A 180 -5.80 2.44 -5.59
CA GLY A 180 -5.74 3.80 -5.17
C GLY A 180 -4.38 4.50 -5.18
N LEU A 181 -4.44 5.78 -4.93
CA LEU A 181 -3.26 6.64 -4.81
C LEU A 181 -2.30 6.20 -3.72
N LYS A 182 -2.78 5.51 -2.68
CA LYS A 182 -1.91 4.98 -1.61
C LYS A 182 -0.90 3.97 -2.13
N LEU A 183 -1.31 3.07 -3.05
CA LEU A 183 -0.38 2.12 -3.67
C LEU A 183 0.60 2.82 -4.60
N ILE A 184 0.17 3.83 -5.34
CA ILE A 184 1.04 4.65 -6.18
C ILE A 184 2.08 5.37 -5.30
N TRP A 185 1.64 5.99 -4.19
CA TRP A 185 2.53 6.61 -3.22
C TRP A 185 3.55 5.60 -2.67
N ALA A 186 3.08 4.41 -2.27
CA ALA A 186 3.96 3.35 -1.78
C ALA A 186 4.97 2.91 -2.83
N ALA A 187 4.58 2.79 -4.11
CA ALA A 187 5.49 2.48 -5.21
C ALA A 187 6.63 3.50 -5.33
N PHE A 188 6.32 4.80 -5.25
CA PHE A 188 7.34 5.86 -5.28
C PHE A 188 8.28 5.81 -4.08
N VAL A 189 7.75 5.56 -2.87
CA VAL A 189 8.58 5.43 -1.66
C VAL A 189 9.51 4.23 -1.78
N LEU A 190 9.00 3.06 -2.16
CA LEU A 190 9.80 1.83 -2.30
C LEU A 190 10.89 1.97 -3.36
N ASP A 191 10.55 2.54 -4.51
CA ASP A 191 11.51 2.77 -5.60
C ASP A 191 12.62 3.76 -5.19
N ARG A 192 12.27 4.85 -4.50
CA ARG A 192 13.23 5.82 -3.96
C ARG A 192 14.27 5.16 -3.04
N HIS A 193 13.87 4.16 -2.27
CA HIS A 193 14.73 3.40 -1.37
C HIS A 193 15.32 2.14 -2.03
N GLN A 194 15.18 2.00 -3.36
CA GLN A 194 15.72 0.88 -4.14
C GLN A 194 15.20 -0.49 -3.67
N VAL A 195 14.03 -0.52 -3.06
CA VAL A 195 13.40 -1.75 -2.61
C VAL A 195 12.86 -2.52 -3.82
N GLN A 196 13.34 -3.75 -4.00
CA GLN A 196 12.80 -4.63 -5.02
C GLN A 196 11.52 -5.28 -4.49
N THR A 197 10.48 -5.27 -5.32
CA THR A 197 9.19 -5.88 -4.99
C THR A 197 8.80 -6.92 -6.03
N TRP A 198 8.23 -8.05 -5.59
CA TRP A 198 7.75 -9.09 -6.49
C TRP A 198 6.53 -9.79 -5.92
N THR A 199 5.81 -10.48 -6.80
CA THR A 199 4.71 -11.40 -6.47
C THR A 199 4.93 -12.71 -7.19
N ALA A 200 4.40 -13.80 -6.67
CA ALA A 200 4.40 -15.08 -7.37
C ALA A 200 3.32 -15.09 -8.46
N ALA A 201 3.63 -15.67 -9.63
CA ALA A 201 2.73 -15.63 -10.80
C ALA A 201 1.35 -16.24 -10.52
N GLU A 202 1.30 -17.28 -9.70
CA GLU A 202 0.09 -18.05 -9.37
C GLU A 202 -0.57 -17.58 -8.07
N HIS A 203 0.14 -16.77 -7.25
CA HIS A 203 -0.30 -16.33 -5.93
C HIS A 203 -0.26 -14.80 -5.80
N ARG A 204 -1.22 -14.11 -6.43
CA ARG A 204 -1.32 -12.64 -6.40
C ARG A 204 -1.57 -12.08 -5.00
N ALA A 205 -2.08 -12.91 -4.10
CA ALA A 205 -2.34 -12.58 -2.71
C ALA A 205 -1.07 -12.58 -1.84
N SER A 206 0.09 -12.37 -2.45
CA SER A 206 1.37 -12.34 -1.75
C SER A 206 2.35 -11.38 -2.40
N VAL A 207 3.22 -10.77 -1.60
CA VAL A 207 4.25 -9.83 -2.03
C VAL A 207 5.54 -10.04 -1.25
N GLY A 208 6.66 -9.95 -1.94
CA GLY A 208 7.99 -9.91 -1.36
C GLY A 208 8.63 -8.55 -1.50
N PHE A 209 9.42 -8.18 -0.51
CA PHE A 209 10.23 -6.96 -0.47
C PHE A 209 11.67 -7.33 -0.16
N ARG A 210 12.62 -6.79 -0.94
CA ARG A 210 14.05 -6.95 -0.72
C ARG A 210 14.69 -5.58 -0.54
N PHE A 211 15.30 -5.38 0.61
CA PHE A 211 15.92 -4.12 1.00
C PHE A 211 17.44 -4.22 0.91
N PRO A 212 18.11 -3.27 0.25
CA PRO A 212 19.56 -3.18 0.31
C PRO A 212 19.99 -2.80 1.73
N LEU A 213 20.94 -3.55 2.30
CA LEU A 213 21.51 -3.24 3.61
C LEU A 213 22.83 -2.51 3.46
N VAL A 214 23.15 -1.68 4.46
CA VAL A 214 24.45 -1.04 4.55
C VAL A 214 25.51 -2.10 4.81
N LYS A 215 26.57 -2.12 4.00
CA LYS A 215 27.73 -2.96 4.27
C LYS A 215 28.35 -2.55 5.61
N ALA A 216 28.65 -3.52 6.44
CA ALA A 216 29.32 -3.32 7.71
C ALA A 216 30.72 -2.73 7.51
#